data_73da2c4d0ebec19a86888fafebe0ccaa
#
_entry.id   73da2c4d0ebec19a86888fafebe0ccaa
#
_cell.length_a   1.000
_cell.length_b   1.000
_cell.length_c   1.000
_cell.angle_alpha   90.00
_cell.angle_beta   90.00
_cell.angle_gamma   90.00
#
_symmetry.space_group_name_H-M   'P 1'
#
loop_
_entity.id
_entity.type
_entity.pdbx_description
1 polymer ?
#
loop_
_entity_poly.entity_id
_entity_poly.type
_entity_poly.pdbx_seq_one_letter_code
_entity_poly.pdbx_strand_id
1 'polypeptide(L)'
;MYSNIYNDAFLKARMLIENKEFKSAYDFLQTISNKCSEWYYLSGISAMNIGYYEQGEDYIKRAKFMEPDNEEYKEAVSKFSRYRDDYNNRAYNYNRRRRSGIDGCCCCCCDDCCCCLGDDCCEDCMKLWCLDSCCECFGGDLVSCF
;
A
#
# COMPACT_ATOMS: atom_id res chain seq x y z
N MET A 1 10.09 -31.76 -29.18
CA MET A 1 9.03 -32.39 -28.38
C MET A 1 8.83 -31.69 -27.00
N TYR A 2 9.90 -31.30 -26.33
CA TYR A 2 9.78 -30.65 -25.02
C TYR A 2 9.20 -29.21 -25.07
N SER A 3 9.40 -28.47 -26.14
CA SER A 3 8.89 -27.11 -26.30
C SER A 3 7.37 -27.03 -26.34
N ASN A 4 6.67 -28.01 -26.87
CA ASN A 4 5.20 -28.00 -26.93
C ASN A 4 4.54 -28.21 -25.57
N ILE A 5 5.13 -29.04 -24.69
CA ILE A 5 4.59 -29.33 -23.37
C ILE A 5 4.66 -28.09 -22.48
N TYR A 6 5.74 -27.32 -22.57
CA TYR A 6 5.86 -26.06 -21.82
C TYR A 6 4.93 -24.98 -22.34
N ASN A 7 4.73 -24.90 -23.66
CA ASN A 7 3.78 -23.96 -24.24
C ASN A 7 2.35 -24.24 -23.76
N ASP A 8 1.94 -25.52 -23.70
CA ASP A 8 0.63 -25.91 -23.22
C ASP A 8 0.46 -25.57 -21.71
N ALA A 9 1.52 -25.73 -20.92
CA ALA A 9 1.51 -25.39 -19.51
C ALA A 9 1.37 -23.86 -19.30
N PHE A 10 2.06 -23.05 -20.08
CA PHE A 10 1.94 -21.59 -20.00
C PHE A 10 0.59 -21.10 -20.51
N LEU A 11 0.03 -21.71 -21.56
CA LEU A 11 -1.33 -21.43 -22.02
C LEU A 11 -2.36 -21.70 -20.91
N LYS A 12 -2.22 -22.83 -20.20
CA LYS A 12 -3.09 -23.15 -19.06
C LYS A 12 -2.95 -22.11 -17.94
N ALA A 13 -1.73 -21.68 -17.64
CA ALA A 13 -1.50 -20.62 -16.64
C ALA A 13 -2.13 -19.29 -17.08
N ARG A 14 -2.04 -18.91 -18.35
CA ARG A 14 -2.70 -17.71 -18.90
C ARG A 14 -4.22 -17.80 -18.75
N MET A 15 -4.82 -18.95 -19.08
CA MET A 15 -6.27 -19.16 -18.91
C MET A 15 -6.70 -19.02 -17.44
N LEU A 16 -5.93 -19.53 -16.49
CA LEU A 16 -6.21 -19.36 -15.07
C LEU A 16 -6.14 -17.90 -14.64
N ILE A 17 -5.19 -17.14 -15.17
CA ILE A 17 -5.07 -15.69 -14.91
C ILE A 17 -6.25 -14.92 -15.51
N GLU A 18 -6.70 -15.26 -16.72
CA GLU A 18 -7.88 -14.67 -17.36
C GLU A 18 -9.16 -14.94 -16.57
N ASN A 19 -9.28 -16.14 -15.99
CA ASN A 19 -10.38 -16.52 -15.11
C ASN A 19 -10.29 -15.87 -13.71
N LYS A 20 -9.24 -15.08 -13.45
CA LYS A 20 -8.96 -14.45 -12.14
C LYS A 20 -8.61 -15.44 -11.02
N GLU A 21 -8.24 -16.65 -11.37
CA GLU A 21 -7.75 -17.67 -10.44
C GLU A 21 -6.24 -17.53 -10.20
N PHE A 22 -5.81 -16.38 -9.67
CA PHE A 22 -4.41 -16.02 -9.53
C PHE A 22 -3.64 -16.97 -8.60
N LYS A 23 -4.26 -17.44 -7.54
CA LYS A 23 -3.63 -18.37 -6.60
C LYS A 23 -3.36 -19.72 -7.26
N SER A 24 -4.36 -20.28 -7.95
CA SER A 24 -4.22 -21.53 -8.69
C SER A 24 -3.16 -21.42 -9.79
N ALA A 25 -3.12 -20.29 -10.49
CA ALA A 25 -2.11 -20.00 -11.50
C ALA A 25 -0.70 -19.93 -10.90
N TYR A 26 -0.55 -19.25 -9.77
CA TYR A 26 0.73 -19.14 -9.07
C TYR A 26 1.24 -20.49 -8.59
N ASP A 27 0.40 -21.28 -7.91
CA ASP A 27 0.76 -22.61 -7.42
C ASP A 27 1.12 -23.56 -8.57
N PHE A 28 0.36 -23.49 -9.67
CA PHE A 28 0.65 -24.26 -10.87
C PHE A 28 2.00 -23.88 -11.50
N LEU A 29 2.31 -22.59 -11.62
CA LEU A 29 3.58 -22.10 -12.13
C LEU A 29 4.76 -22.54 -11.27
N GLN A 30 4.59 -22.65 -9.95
CA GLN A 30 5.66 -23.15 -9.06
C GLN A 30 6.01 -24.62 -9.32
N THR A 31 5.12 -25.41 -9.90
CA THR A 31 5.40 -26.79 -10.29
C THR A 31 6.27 -26.91 -11.54
N ILE A 32 6.38 -25.84 -12.33
CA ILE A 32 7.14 -25.83 -13.57
C ILE A 32 8.61 -25.55 -13.26
N SER A 33 9.48 -26.47 -13.65
CA SER A 33 10.93 -26.35 -13.42
C SER A 33 11.62 -25.36 -14.35
N ASN A 34 11.05 -25.13 -15.55
CA ASN A 34 11.63 -24.23 -16.54
C ASN A 34 11.24 -22.77 -16.28
N LYS A 35 12.20 -22.01 -15.76
CA LYS A 35 12.04 -20.58 -15.45
C LYS A 35 12.50 -19.72 -16.62
N CYS A 36 11.68 -19.65 -17.67
CA CYS A 36 11.89 -18.72 -18.78
C CYS A 36 11.28 -17.33 -18.49
N SER A 37 11.47 -16.39 -19.41
CA SER A 37 10.91 -15.03 -19.30
C SER A 37 9.39 -15.03 -19.10
N GLU A 38 8.68 -15.89 -19.83
CA GLU A 38 7.23 -16.05 -19.71
C GLU A 38 6.82 -16.58 -18.33
N TRP A 39 7.59 -17.51 -17.77
CA TRP A 39 7.37 -18.00 -16.39
C TRP A 39 7.45 -16.86 -15.36
N TYR A 40 8.49 -16.03 -15.46
CA TYR A 40 8.66 -14.87 -14.58
C TYR A 40 7.53 -13.86 -14.74
N TYR A 41 7.10 -13.61 -15.97
CA TYR A 41 6.00 -12.69 -16.26
C TYR A 41 4.68 -13.17 -15.65
N LEU A 42 4.28 -14.41 -15.94
CA LEU A 42 3.02 -14.98 -15.45
C LEU A 42 3.00 -15.14 -13.92
N SER A 43 4.13 -15.60 -13.35
CA SER A 43 4.30 -15.67 -11.89
C SER A 43 4.25 -14.30 -11.24
N GLY A 44 4.83 -13.30 -11.87
CA GLY A 44 4.81 -11.92 -11.41
C GLY A 44 3.40 -11.35 -11.37
N ILE A 45 2.63 -11.48 -12.45
CA ILE A 45 1.23 -11.03 -12.50
C ILE A 45 0.38 -11.75 -11.45
N SER A 46 0.54 -13.06 -11.33
CA SER A 46 -0.21 -13.85 -10.35
C SER A 46 0.12 -13.43 -8.92
N ALA A 47 1.41 -13.28 -8.59
CA ALA A 47 1.87 -12.83 -7.28
C ALA A 47 1.34 -11.43 -6.92
N MET A 48 1.38 -10.49 -7.86
CA MET A 48 0.85 -9.14 -7.66
C MET A 48 -0.64 -9.12 -7.33
N ASN A 49 -1.43 -9.94 -8.02
CA ASN A 49 -2.87 -10.02 -7.79
C ASN A 49 -3.25 -10.77 -6.50
N ILE A 50 -2.38 -11.65 -6.01
CA ILE A 50 -2.56 -12.31 -4.70
C ILE A 50 -2.21 -11.36 -3.55
N GLY A 51 -1.32 -10.39 -3.77
CA GLY A 51 -0.85 -9.44 -2.77
C GLY A 51 0.65 -9.55 -2.45
N TYR A 52 1.39 -10.42 -3.14
CA TYR A 52 2.84 -10.55 -3.02
C TYR A 52 3.55 -9.52 -3.91
N TYR A 53 3.39 -8.24 -3.58
CA TYR A 53 3.83 -7.11 -4.41
C TYR A 53 5.34 -7.10 -4.67
N GLU A 54 6.16 -7.29 -3.66
CA GLU A 54 7.61 -7.28 -3.78
C GLU A 54 8.12 -8.40 -4.69
N GLN A 55 7.64 -9.62 -4.46
CA GLN A 55 8.03 -10.78 -5.28
C GLN A 55 7.51 -10.65 -6.71
N GLY A 56 6.29 -10.17 -6.88
CA GLY A 56 5.70 -9.94 -8.19
C GLY A 56 6.46 -8.90 -8.99
N GLU A 57 6.86 -7.80 -8.37
CA GLU A 57 7.67 -6.76 -9.00
C GLU A 57 9.04 -7.29 -9.44
N ASP A 58 9.70 -8.06 -8.59
CA ASP A 58 11.00 -8.67 -8.92
C ASP A 58 10.90 -9.65 -10.09
N TYR A 59 9.85 -10.46 -10.13
CA TYR A 59 9.63 -11.40 -11.24
C TYR A 59 9.38 -10.65 -12.56
N ILE A 60 8.57 -9.62 -12.55
CA ILE A 60 8.30 -8.83 -13.77
C ILE A 60 9.53 -8.07 -14.23
N LYS A 61 10.34 -7.53 -13.33
CA LYS A 61 11.62 -6.91 -13.67
C LYS A 61 12.58 -7.91 -14.32
N ARG A 62 12.65 -9.14 -13.82
CA ARG A 62 13.45 -10.22 -14.39
C ARG A 62 12.98 -10.61 -15.78
N ALA A 63 11.66 -10.74 -15.97
CA ALA A 63 11.09 -11.00 -17.30
C ALA A 63 11.47 -9.91 -18.30
N LYS A 64 11.33 -8.64 -17.93
CA LYS A 64 11.76 -7.52 -18.76
C LYS A 64 13.26 -7.51 -19.03
N PHE A 65 14.08 -7.91 -18.06
CA PHE A 65 15.53 -7.99 -18.26
C PHE A 65 15.92 -9.10 -19.25
N MET A 66 15.20 -10.23 -19.24
CA MET A 66 15.44 -11.33 -20.18
C MET A 66 14.98 -11.01 -21.59
N GLU A 67 13.87 -10.30 -21.74
CA GLU A 67 13.30 -9.88 -23.02
C GLU A 67 12.94 -8.39 -23.01
N PRO A 68 13.93 -7.50 -23.23
CA PRO A 68 13.69 -6.06 -23.16
C PRO A 68 12.82 -5.51 -24.29
N ASP A 69 12.70 -6.24 -25.39
CA ASP A 69 11.92 -5.82 -26.57
C ASP A 69 10.42 -6.11 -26.43
N ASN A 70 10.03 -6.95 -25.47
CA ASN A 70 8.65 -7.33 -25.29
C ASN A 70 7.84 -6.18 -24.66
N GLU A 71 6.84 -5.69 -25.41
CA GLU A 71 6.00 -4.58 -24.98
C GLU A 71 5.08 -4.94 -23.82
N GLU A 72 4.59 -6.19 -23.75
CA GLU A 72 3.76 -6.67 -22.64
C GLU A 72 4.49 -6.53 -21.30
N TYR A 73 5.79 -6.87 -21.27
CA TYR A 73 6.59 -6.78 -20.05
C TYR A 73 6.88 -5.32 -19.66
N LYS A 74 7.09 -4.45 -20.66
CA LYS A 74 7.25 -3.01 -20.43
C LYS A 74 5.98 -2.38 -19.84
N GLU A 75 4.83 -2.72 -20.40
CA GLU A 75 3.54 -2.24 -19.91
C GLU A 75 3.25 -2.75 -18.50
N ALA A 76 3.52 -4.01 -18.21
CA ALA A 76 3.35 -4.57 -16.88
C ALA A 76 4.19 -3.81 -15.84
N VAL A 77 5.48 -3.61 -16.11
CA VAL A 77 6.35 -2.82 -15.22
C VAL A 77 5.80 -1.41 -15.00
N SER A 78 5.33 -0.75 -16.06
CA SER A 78 4.76 0.59 -15.97
C SER A 78 3.48 0.63 -15.14
N LYS A 79 2.57 -0.33 -15.34
CA LYS A 79 1.33 -0.44 -14.55
C LYS A 79 1.62 -0.64 -13.06
N PHE A 80 2.55 -1.52 -12.73
CA PHE A 80 2.88 -1.83 -11.34
C PHE A 80 3.66 -0.70 -10.65
N SER A 81 4.52 0.00 -11.37
CA SER A 81 5.19 1.19 -10.85
C SER A 81 4.17 2.27 -10.47
N ARG A 82 3.20 2.55 -11.32
CA ARG A 82 2.12 3.51 -11.04
C ARG A 82 1.29 3.09 -9.83
N TYR A 83 0.94 1.81 -9.72
CA TYR A 83 0.17 1.30 -8.60
C TYR A 83 0.92 1.46 -7.27
N ARG A 84 2.22 1.17 -7.25
CA ARG A 84 3.07 1.38 -6.08
C ARG A 84 3.17 2.86 -5.70
N ASP A 85 3.36 3.73 -6.68
CA ASP A 85 3.48 5.16 -6.46
C ASP A 85 2.15 5.74 -5.92
N ASP A 86 1.02 5.30 -6.45
CA ASP A 86 -0.30 5.67 -5.93
C ASP A 86 -0.52 5.19 -4.49
N TYR A 87 -0.10 3.96 -4.18
CA TYR A 87 -0.20 3.43 -2.84
C TYR A 87 0.68 4.22 -1.86
N ASN A 88 1.93 4.49 -2.23
CA ASN A 88 2.85 5.28 -1.42
C ASN A 88 2.33 6.71 -1.22
N ASN A 89 1.79 7.33 -2.24
CA ASN A 89 1.20 8.66 -2.17
C ASN A 89 -0.04 8.69 -1.25
N ARG A 90 -0.89 7.69 -1.34
CA ARG A 90 -2.06 7.56 -0.44
C ARG A 90 -1.62 7.35 1.00
N ALA A 91 -0.65 6.47 1.25
CA ALA A 91 -0.11 6.22 2.58
C ALA A 91 0.57 7.48 3.16
N TYR A 92 1.33 8.20 2.35
CA TYR A 92 1.95 9.46 2.74
C TYR A 92 0.91 10.53 3.09
N ASN A 93 -0.10 10.71 2.25
CA ASN A 93 -1.16 11.68 2.48
C ASN A 93 -2.02 11.32 3.71
N TYR A 94 -2.28 10.03 3.94
CA TYR A 94 -2.97 9.56 5.13
C TYR A 94 -2.17 9.85 6.40
N ASN A 95 -0.89 9.53 6.40
CA ASN A 95 -0.02 9.79 7.53
C ASN A 95 0.20 11.30 7.77
N ARG A 96 0.26 12.09 6.70
CA ARG A 96 0.36 13.56 6.81
C ARG A 96 -0.88 14.16 7.45
N ARG A 97 -2.08 13.72 7.05
CA ARG A 97 -3.33 14.19 7.67
C ARG A 97 -3.41 13.83 9.15
N ARG A 98 -2.94 12.63 9.49
CA ARG A 98 -2.92 12.16 10.88
C ARG A 98 -1.92 12.93 11.73
N ARG A 99 -0.76 13.29 11.17
CA ARG A 99 0.22 14.15 11.84
C ARG A 99 -0.31 15.57 12.02
N SER A 100 -0.94 16.13 11.01
CA SER A 100 -1.51 17.47 11.10
C SER A 100 -2.61 17.57 12.17
N GLY A 101 -3.34 16.49 12.40
CA GLY A 101 -4.35 16.46 13.46
C GLY A 101 -3.79 16.33 14.89
N ILE A 102 -2.58 15.79 15.03
CA ILE A 102 -1.93 15.62 16.35
C ILE A 102 -1.00 16.81 16.65
N ASP A 103 -0.34 17.34 15.62
CA ASP A 103 0.53 18.51 15.80
C ASP A 103 -0.26 19.78 16.19
N GLY A 104 -1.54 19.84 15.81
CA GLY A 104 -2.41 20.91 16.25
C GLY A 104 -2.79 20.85 17.75
N CYS A 105 -2.70 19.67 18.36
CA CYS A 105 -3.06 19.47 19.76
C CYS A 105 -1.88 19.61 20.73
N CYS A 106 -0.64 19.48 20.24
CA CYS A 106 0.56 19.64 21.05
C CYS A 106 0.85 21.10 21.43
N CYS A 107 0.21 22.05 20.79
CA CYS A 107 0.43 23.48 21.09
C CYS A 107 -0.15 23.92 22.45
N CYS A 108 -1.02 23.13 23.05
CA CYS A 108 -1.58 23.45 24.36
C CYS A 108 -0.61 23.22 25.53
N CYS A 109 0.55 22.59 25.27
CA CYS A 109 1.51 22.25 26.33
C CYS A 109 2.70 23.22 26.43
N CYS A 110 2.78 24.24 25.58
CA CYS A 110 3.91 25.18 25.57
C CYS A 110 3.41 26.60 25.83
N ASP A 111 3.90 27.20 26.90
CA ASP A 111 3.56 28.56 27.33
C ASP A 111 3.87 29.66 26.27
N ASP A 112 4.65 29.34 25.25
CA ASP A 112 5.06 30.27 24.20
C ASP A 112 4.48 29.96 22.81
N CYS A 113 3.58 28.99 22.66
CA CYS A 113 3.15 28.52 21.35
C CYS A 113 1.81 29.13 20.92
N CYS A 114 1.85 30.38 20.47
CA CYS A 114 0.77 31.04 19.75
C CYS A 114 0.69 30.65 18.26
N CYS A 115 1.03 29.42 17.91
CA CYS A 115 1.15 28.99 16.51
C CYS A 115 -0.14 28.40 15.93
N CYS A 116 -1.25 28.54 16.60
CA CYS A 116 -2.54 28.10 16.05
C CYS A 116 -3.07 29.13 15.06
N LEU A 117 -2.51 29.12 13.86
CA LEU A 117 -3.00 29.88 12.70
C LEU A 117 -4.16 29.17 11.97
N GLY A 118 -5.06 28.54 12.72
CA GLY A 118 -6.26 27.91 12.20
C GLY A 118 -7.41 28.13 13.15
N ASP A 119 -8.42 28.86 12.69
CA ASP A 119 -9.50 29.37 13.54
C ASP A 119 -10.32 28.30 14.26
N ASP A 120 -10.35 27.06 13.76
CA ASP A 120 -11.23 26.01 14.30
C ASP A 120 -10.59 25.07 15.33
N CYS A 121 -9.27 24.92 15.31
CA CYS A 121 -8.58 23.95 16.19
C CYS A 121 -8.41 24.47 17.62
N CYS A 122 -8.27 25.77 17.79
CA CYS A 122 -8.10 26.42 19.08
C CYS A 122 -9.36 26.44 19.94
N GLU A 123 -10.54 26.59 19.33
CA GLU A 123 -11.79 26.67 20.08
C GLU A 123 -12.12 25.38 20.82
N ASP A 124 -11.94 24.23 20.19
CA ASP A 124 -12.24 22.94 20.81
C ASP A 124 -11.21 22.55 21.88
N CYS A 125 -9.92 22.86 21.65
CA CYS A 125 -8.89 22.69 22.67
C CYS A 125 -9.06 23.61 23.87
N MET A 126 -9.45 24.86 23.65
CA MET A 126 -9.73 25.79 24.75
C MET A 126 -10.97 25.40 25.55
N LYS A 127 -12.01 24.89 24.88
CA LYS A 127 -13.22 24.38 25.56
C LYS A 127 -12.91 23.21 26.49
N LEU A 128 -12.11 22.25 26.03
CA LEU A 128 -11.67 21.12 26.83
C LEU A 128 -10.78 21.54 28.00
N TRP A 129 -9.85 22.45 27.76
CA TRP A 129 -8.96 22.95 28.81
C TRP A 129 -9.71 23.80 29.89
N CYS A 130 -10.65 24.62 29.44
CA CYS A 130 -11.51 25.37 30.37
C CYS A 130 -12.41 24.47 31.23
N LEU A 131 -12.93 23.38 30.62
CA LEU A 131 -13.73 22.41 31.38
C LEU A 131 -12.88 21.67 32.41
N ASP A 132 -11.67 21.26 32.06
CA ASP A 132 -10.74 20.59 32.95
C ASP A 132 -10.33 21.52 34.12
N SER A 133 -9.94 22.74 33.82
CA SER A 133 -9.63 23.76 34.84
C SER A 133 -10.84 24.10 35.75
N CYS A 134 -12.05 24.12 35.19
CA CYS A 134 -13.25 24.28 35.98
C CYS A 134 -13.50 23.11 36.94
N CYS A 135 -13.27 21.90 36.48
CA CYS A 135 -13.40 20.70 37.32
C CYS A 135 -12.36 20.68 38.44
N GLU A 136 -11.13 21.08 38.19
CA GLU A 136 -10.08 21.22 39.20
C GLU A 136 -10.41 22.27 40.24
N CYS A 137 -10.98 23.42 39.84
CA CYS A 137 -11.44 24.46 40.77
C CYS A 137 -12.54 23.97 41.71
N PHE A 138 -13.33 23.01 41.33
CA PHE A 138 -14.37 22.37 42.16
C PHE A 138 -13.89 21.09 42.84
N GLY A 139 -12.60 20.75 42.75
CA GLY A 139 -11.98 19.63 43.46
C GLY A 139 -12.18 18.25 42.84
N GLY A 140 -12.45 18.17 41.52
CA GLY A 140 -12.59 16.91 40.78
C GLY A 140 -11.92 16.95 39.42
N ASP A 141 -11.39 15.81 38.99
CA ASP A 141 -10.92 15.62 37.63
C ASP A 141 -12.09 15.52 36.66
N LEU A 142 -11.87 15.86 35.38
CA LEU A 142 -12.85 15.73 34.31
C LEU A 142 -13.47 14.33 34.24
N VAL A 143 -12.67 13.29 34.50
CA VAL A 143 -13.09 11.89 34.58
C VAL A 143 -14.03 11.64 35.78
N SER A 144 -13.89 12.39 36.86
CA SER A 144 -14.75 12.27 38.03
C SER A 144 -16.06 13.06 37.91
N CYS A 145 -16.14 14.01 36.97
CA CYS A 145 -17.34 14.80 36.70
C CYS A 145 -18.34 14.04 35.81
N PHE A 146 -17.90 12.99 35.14
CA PHE A 146 -18.71 12.10 34.34
C PHE A 146 -18.85 10.74 35.01
#